data_beec124be3393d2dd79844e2f9379ad0
#
_entry.id   beec124be3393d2dd79844e2f9379ad0
#
_cell.length_a   1.000
_cell.length_b   1.000
_cell.length_c   1.000
_cell.angle_alpha   90.00
_cell.angle_beta   90.00
_cell.angle_gamma   90.00
#
_symmetry.space_group_name_H-M   'P 1'
#
loop_
_entity.id
_entity.type
_entity.pdbx_description
1 polymer ?
#
loop_
_entity_poly.entity_id
_entity_poly.type
_entity_poly.pdbx_seq_one_letter_code
_entity_poly.pdbx_strand_id
1 'polypeptide(L)'
;DTSIHSSGKSIAQQKKSDMNNRLKIINETPNSLTVSIHQNHFEQQQYSGAQMFYGKVNTDSKILADCIQKRFVGNLQSDNKREIKQAGKDLYLMYYAKTPIVLVECGFLSNPIESALLSDDTYQNKVAFTIFSGIMDYLQVG
;
A
#
# COMPACT_ATOMS: atom_id res chain seq x y z
N ASP A 1 -12.56 6.19 8.42
CA ASP A 1 -13.97 6.27 8.74
C ASP A 1 -14.35 7.71 9.03
N THR A 2 -15.21 8.31 8.19
CA THR A 2 -15.69 9.69 8.33
C THR A 2 -16.91 9.81 9.24
N SER A 3 -17.52 8.71 9.63
CA SER A 3 -18.75 8.70 10.45
C SER A 3 -18.55 9.34 11.83
N ILE A 4 -17.36 9.21 12.42
CA ILE A 4 -17.03 9.75 13.75
C ILE A 4 -16.90 11.28 13.73
N HIS A 5 -16.74 11.90 12.55
CA HIS A 5 -16.42 13.32 12.41
C HIS A 5 -17.50 14.13 11.69
N SER A 6 -18.71 13.55 11.55
CA SER A 6 -19.74 14.09 10.67
C SER A 6 -20.43 15.36 11.17
N SER A 7 -20.37 15.66 12.48
CA SER A 7 -21.12 16.78 13.06
C SER A 7 -20.46 18.12 12.73
N GLY A 8 -21.10 18.91 11.87
CA GLY A 8 -20.78 20.31 11.61
C GLY A 8 -19.52 20.57 10.74
N LYS A 9 -18.90 19.54 10.15
CA LYS A 9 -17.69 19.68 9.34
C LYS A 9 -17.97 19.48 7.84
N SER A 10 -17.26 20.24 6.99
CA SER A 10 -17.26 19.99 5.54
C SER A 10 -16.61 18.64 5.22
N ILE A 11 -16.86 18.11 4.01
CA ILE A 11 -16.27 16.84 3.54
C ILE A 11 -14.74 16.91 3.58
N ALA A 12 -14.14 18.05 3.19
CA ALA A 12 -12.69 18.24 3.23
C ALA A 12 -12.16 18.19 4.67
N GLN A 13 -12.86 18.81 5.62
CA GLN A 13 -12.50 18.77 7.03
C GLN A 13 -12.65 17.36 7.62
N GLN A 14 -13.69 16.64 7.23
CA GLN A 14 -13.88 15.24 7.65
C GLN A 14 -12.75 14.34 7.16
N LYS A 15 -12.34 14.48 5.89
CA LYS A 15 -11.22 13.73 5.33
C LYS A 15 -9.91 14.04 6.04
N LYS A 16 -9.64 15.31 6.31
CA LYS A 16 -8.44 15.73 7.04
C LYS A 16 -8.43 15.15 8.46
N SER A 17 -9.54 15.21 9.14
CA SER A 17 -9.71 14.65 10.50
C SER A 17 -9.51 13.14 10.50
N ASP A 18 -10.07 12.42 9.54
CA ASP A 18 -9.90 10.97 9.36
C ASP A 18 -8.42 10.61 9.15
N MET A 19 -7.72 11.32 8.27
CA MET A 19 -6.30 11.08 8.00
C MET A 19 -5.43 11.36 9.24
N ASN A 20 -5.73 12.42 9.98
CA ASN A 20 -5.02 12.72 11.23
C ASN A 20 -5.23 11.63 12.28
N ASN A 21 -6.43 11.10 12.40
CA ASN A 21 -6.73 10.01 13.33
C ASN A 21 -6.02 8.72 12.94
N ARG A 22 -6.01 8.38 11.67
CA ARG A 22 -5.26 7.22 11.16
C ARG A 22 -3.77 7.35 11.45
N LEU A 23 -3.20 8.52 11.19
CA LEU A 23 -1.78 8.79 11.47
C LEU A 23 -1.47 8.65 12.96
N LYS A 24 -2.35 9.14 13.81
CA LYS A 24 -2.23 9.01 15.27
C LYS A 24 -2.20 7.54 15.69
N ILE A 25 -3.14 6.74 15.20
CA ILE A 25 -3.18 5.29 15.49
C ILE A 25 -1.88 4.62 15.04
N ILE A 26 -1.41 4.91 13.84
CA ILE A 26 -0.18 4.35 13.29
C ILE A 26 1.01 4.68 14.18
N ASN A 27 1.16 5.96 14.54
CA ASN A 27 2.33 6.44 15.29
C ASN A 27 2.32 6.05 16.77
N GLU A 28 1.15 5.84 17.36
CA GLU A 28 1.00 5.50 18.78
C GLU A 28 0.92 4.00 19.05
N THR A 29 0.87 3.16 18.01
CA THR A 29 0.87 1.70 18.17
C THR A 29 2.30 1.18 18.20
N PRO A 30 2.83 0.77 19.36
CA PRO A 30 4.22 0.30 19.46
C PRO A 30 4.40 -1.04 18.75
N ASN A 31 5.63 -1.26 18.22
CA ASN A 31 6.03 -2.51 17.57
C ASN A 31 5.09 -2.90 16.42
N SER A 32 4.62 -1.92 15.66
CA SER A 32 3.67 -2.12 14.57
C SER A 32 4.32 -1.80 13.22
N LEU A 33 3.74 -2.38 12.19
CA LEU A 33 3.93 -1.95 10.80
C LEU A 33 2.55 -1.74 10.17
N THR A 34 2.50 -0.94 9.12
CA THR A 34 1.26 -0.64 8.41
C THR A 34 1.40 -1.02 6.94
N VAL A 35 0.41 -1.76 6.45
CA VAL A 35 0.27 -2.09 5.03
C VAL A 35 -1.04 -1.51 4.53
N SER A 36 -0.97 -0.59 3.58
CA SER A 36 -2.13 0.03 2.93
C SER A 36 -2.30 -0.61 1.55
N ILE A 37 -3.45 -1.25 1.31
CA ILE A 37 -3.69 -2.02 0.09
C ILE A 37 -4.59 -1.22 -0.83
N HIS A 38 -4.12 -0.97 -2.04
CA HIS A 38 -4.79 -0.16 -3.05
C HIS A 38 -4.76 -0.82 -4.42
N GLN A 39 -5.59 -0.30 -5.31
CA GLN A 39 -5.59 -0.61 -6.73
C GLN A 39 -5.41 0.69 -7.50
N ASN A 40 -4.50 0.68 -8.45
CA ASN A 40 -4.11 1.87 -9.20
C ASN A 40 -5.07 2.13 -10.37
N HIS A 41 -5.09 3.35 -10.84
CA HIS A 41 -5.78 3.76 -12.07
C HIS A 41 -4.93 4.80 -12.80
N PHE A 42 -4.82 4.64 -14.12
CA PHE A 42 -4.09 5.58 -14.97
C PHE A 42 -4.80 5.74 -16.32
N GLU A 43 -4.68 6.89 -16.95
CA GLU A 43 -5.37 7.17 -18.21
C GLU A 43 -4.96 6.22 -19.33
N GLN A 44 -3.69 5.80 -19.35
CA GLN A 44 -3.15 4.90 -20.36
C GLN A 44 -3.34 3.46 -19.93
N GLN A 45 -4.15 2.72 -20.66
CA GLN A 45 -4.59 1.36 -20.33
C GLN A 45 -3.50 0.29 -20.41
N GLN A 46 -2.37 0.57 -21.06
CA GLN A 46 -1.28 -0.38 -21.20
C GLN A 46 -0.48 -0.61 -19.92
N TYR A 47 -0.58 0.28 -18.95
CA TYR A 47 0.15 0.12 -17.69
C TYR A 47 -0.41 -1.01 -16.84
N SER A 48 0.49 -1.83 -16.31
CA SER A 48 0.18 -2.99 -15.49
C SER A 48 1.29 -3.25 -14.47
N GLY A 49 1.01 -4.16 -13.54
CA GLY A 49 1.98 -4.64 -12.56
C GLY A 49 1.88 -3.95 -11.20
N ALA A 50 2.07 -4.73 -10.15
CA ALA A 50 2.10 -4.24 -8.78
C ALA A 50 3.34 -3.37 -8.52
N GLN A 51 3.18 -2.36 -7.68
CA GLN A 51 4.29 -1.50 -7.25
C GLN A 51 4.12 -1.10 -5.80
N MET A 52 5.21 -1.19 -5.04
CA MET A 52 5.24 -0.82 -3.62
C MET A 52 5.80 0.59 -3.46
N PHE A 53 5.11 1.40 -2.66
CA PHE A 53 5.57 2.71 -2.23
C PHE A 53 5.89 2.65 -0.74
N TYR A 54 7.07 3.15 -0.34
CA TYR A 54 7.50 3.08 1.05
C TYR A 54 7.47 4.44 1.73
N GLY A 55 7.25 4.41 3.04
CA GLY A 55 7.22 5.61 3.87
C GLY A 55 8.58 6.28 3.96
N LYS A 56 8.54 7.61 4.19
CA LYS A 56 9.74 8.45 4.19
C LYS A 56 10.52 8.39 5.49
N VAL A 57 9.84 8.34 6.64
CA VAL A 57 10.45 8.61 7.95
C VAL A 57 11.20 7.39 8.48
N ASN A 58 10.56 6.22 8.48
CA ASN A 58 11.16 5.00 9.01
C ASN A 58 11.89 4.24 7.92
N THR A 59 13.20 4.02 8.10
CA THR A 59 14.07 3.37 7.10
C THR A 59 13.68 1.92 6.83
N ASP A 60 13.06 1.23 7.77
CA ASP A 60 12.57 -0.14 7.59
C ASP A 60 11.43 -0.24 6.58
N SER A 61 10.75 0.87 6.30
CA SER A 61 9.71 0.91 5.27
C SER A 61 10.22 0.48 3.90
N LYS A 62 11.43 0.88 3.54
CA LYS A 62 12.07 0.49 2.28
C LYS A 62 12.36 -1.01 2.24
N ILE A 63 12.82 -1.59 3.34
CA ILE A 63 13.10 -3.03 3.45
C ILE A 63 11.79 -3.82 3.30
N LEU A 64 10.74 -3.40 4.00
CA LEU A 64 9.42 -4.01 3.91
C LEU A 64 8.87 -3.96 2.48
N ALA A 65 8.96 -2.81 1.82
CA ALA A 65 8.52 -2.63 0.44
C ALA A 65 9.29 -3.54 -0.52
N ASP A 66 10.60 -3.65 -0.37
CA ASP A 66 11.45 -4.51 -1.19
C ASP A 66 11.05 -5.99 -1.05
N CYS A 67 10.85 -6.45 0.17
CA CYS A 67 10.40 -7.82 0.45
C CYS A 67 9.08 -8.14 -0.25
N ILE A 68 8.10 -7.24 -0.16
CA ILE A 68 6.79 -7.44 -0.78
C ILE A 68 6.90 -7.39 -2.31
N GLN A 69 7.64 -6.41 -2.87
CA GLN A 69 7.84 -6.29 -4.32
C GLN A 69 8.47 -7.55 -4.90
N LYS A 70 9.49 -8.08 -4.25
CA LYS A 70 10.16 -9.32 -4.68
C LYS A 70 9.22 -10.52 -4.69
N ARG A 71 8.31 -10.61 -3.73
CA ARG A 71 7.30 -11.68 -3.70
C ARG A 71 6.30 -11.54 -4.83
N PHE A 72 5.85 -10.33 -5.17
CA PHE A 72 4.99 -10.12 -6.34
C PHE A 72 5.68 -10.58 -7.63
N VAL A 73 6.91 -10.20 -7.84
CA VAL A 73 7.67 -10.59 -9.02
C VAL A 73 7.93 -12.10 -9.06
N GLY A 74 8.32 -12.70 -7.93
CA GLY A 74 8.64 -14.11 -7.86
C GLY A 74 7.44 -15.05 -7.94
N ASN A 75 6.30 -14.65 -7.36
CA ASN A 75 5.16 -15.55 -7.20
C ASN A 75 4.03 -15.30 -8.23
N LEU A 76 3.85 -14.07 -8.70
CA LEU A 76 2.69 -13.73 -9.53
C LEU A 76 3.02 -13.05 -10.87
N GLN A 77 4.07 -12.26 -10.92
CA GLN A 77 4.30 -11.31 -12.01
C GLN A 77 5.78 -11.33 -12.44
N SER A 78 6.22 -12.44 -13.03
CA SER A 78 7.64 -12.65 -13.40
C SER A 78 8.16 -11.63 -14.44
N ASP A 79 7.26 -10.99 -15.19
CA ASP A 79 7.55 -9.95 -16.15
C ASP A 79 7.48 -8.53 -15.58
N ASN A 80 7.09 -8.38 -14.32
CA ASN A 80 7.00 -7.08 -13.64
C ASN A 80 8.41 -6.56 -13.32
N LYS A 81 8.75 -5.41 -13.92
CA LYS A 81 10.05 -4.73 -13.71
C LYS A 81 9.93 -3.44 -12.92
N ARG A 82 8.79 -3.22 -12.28
CA ARG A 82 8.61 -2.03 -11.45
C ARG A 82 9.47 -2.11 -10.21
N GLU A 83 10.08 -0.97 -9.89
CA GLU A 83 10.91 -0.84 -8.69
C GLU A 83 10.10 -0.19 -7.57
N ILE A 84 10.49 -0.45 -6.33
CA ILE A 84 9.93 0.24 -5.17
C ILE A 84 10.23 1.74 -5.26
N LYS A 85 9.32 2.56 -4.72
CA LYS A 85 9.44 4.02 -4.83
C LYS A 85 9.09 4.67 -3.49
N GLN A 86 9.84 5.71 -3.12
CA GLN A 86 9.51 6.50 -1.94
C GLN A 86 8.24 7.32 -2.19
N ALA A 87 7.32 7.28 -1.24
CA ALA A 87 6.08 8.05 -1.31
C ALA A 87 6.35 9.55 -1.16
N GLY A 88 5.65 10.35 -1.94
CA GLY A 88 5.70 11.81 -1.85
C GLY A 88 4.68 12.38 -0.86
N LYS A 89 4.63 13.71 -0.77
CA LYS A 89 3.73 14.44 0.15
C LYS A 89 2.24 14.22 -0.11
N ASP A 90 1.88 13.88 -1.34
CA ASP A 90 0.50 13.57 -1.74
C ASP A 90 -0.05 12.32 -1.03
N LEU A 91 0.82 11.43 -0.57
CA LEU A 91 0.46 10.27 0.23
C LEU A 91 0.71 10.56 1.72
N TYR A 92 -0.23 11.25 2.33
CA TYR A 92 -0.09 11.84 3.68
C TYR A 92 0.37 10.85 4.75
N LEU A 93 -0.29 9.70 4.87
CA LEU A 93 0.08 8.69 5.88
C LEU A 93 1.48 8.14 5.62
N MET A 94 1.81 7.87 4.36
CA MET A 94 3.10 7.35 3.96
C MET A 94 4.23 8.34 4.25
N TYR A 95 3.94 9.62 4.08
CA TYR A 95 4.94 10.69 4.25
C TYR A 95 5.24 10.98 5.71
N TYR A 96 4.26 10.90 6.61
CA TYR A 96 4.39 11.32 8.01
C TYR A 96 4.43 10.18 9.02
N ALA A 97 4.13 8.94 8.66
CA ALA A 97 4.18 7.81 9.59
C ALA A 97 5.61 7.57 10.09
N LYS A 98 5.73 7.38 11.40
CA LYS A 98 7.02 7.14 12.09
C LYS A 98 7.38 5.66 12.20
N THR A 99 6.40 4.79 12.09
CA THR A 99 6.59 3.32 12.07
C THR A 99 6.75 2.83 10.64
N PRO A 100 7.25 1.59 10.41
CA PRO A 100 7.33 1.04 9.06
C PRO A 100 5.97 1.04 8.36
N ILE A 101 5.92 1.55 7.14
CA ILE A 101 4.69 1.66 6.36
C ILE A 101 4.97 1.48 4.88
N VAL A 102 4.08 0.72 4.22
CA VAL A 102 4.11 0.50 2.78
C VAL A 102 2.71 0.62 2.21
N LEU A 103 2.61 1.23 1.03
CA LEU A 103 1.41 1.22 0.21
C LEU A 103 1.61 0.21 -0.91
N VAL A 104 0.73 -0.79 -0.97
CA VAL A 104 0.75 -1.84 -1.98
C VAL A 104 -0.26 -1.49 -3.06
N GLU A 105 0.23 -1.02 -4.20
CA GLU A 105 -0.58 -0.91 -5.41
C GLU A 105 -0.59 -2.27 -6.09
N CYS A 106 -1.71 -2.98 -6.01
CA CYS A 106 -1.81 -4.37 -6.47
C CYS A 106 -1.81 -4.52 -7.99
N GLY A 107 -2.19 -3.48 -8.70
CA GLY A 107 -2.28 -3.42 -10.14
C GLY A 107 -3.16 -2.28 -10.61
N PHE A 108 -3.41 -2.21 -11.92
CA PHE A 108 -4.13 -1.11 -12.56
C PHE A 108 -5.55 -1.53 -12.96
N LEU A 109 -6.56 -0.91 -12.35
CA LEU A 109 -7.97 -1.09 -12.75
C LEU A 109 -8.23 -0.61 -14.18
N SER A 110 -7.42 0.33 -14.66
CA SER A 110 -7.49 0.85 -16.02
C SER A 110 -7.02 -0.15 -17.09
N ASN A 111 -6.26 -1.18 -16.71
CA ASN A 111 -5.85 -2.25 -17.60
C ASN A 111 -6.94 -3.35 -17.59
N PRO A 112 -7.54 -3.70 -18.75
CA PRO A 112 -8.66 -4.65 -18.78
C PRO A 112 -8.31 -6.05 -18.25
N ILE A 113 -7.10 -6.54 -18.55
CA ILE A 113 -6.64 -7.86 -18.09
C ILE A 113 -6.43 -7.84 -16.57
N GLU A 114 -5.74 -6.83 -16.07
CA GLU A 114 -5.44 -6.71 -14.65
C GLU A 114 -6.70 -6.41 -13.83
N SER A 115 -7.62 -5.61 -14.37
CA SER A 115 -8.92 -5.35 -13.74
C SER A 115 -9.73 -6.64 -13.57
N ALA A 116 -9.73 -7.52 -14.57
CA ALA A 116 -10.39 -8.81 -14.47
C ALA A 116 -9.76 -9.70 -13.40
N LEU A 117 -8.42 -9.75 -13.33
CA LEU A 117 -7.68 -10.51 -12.30
C LEU A 117 -7.99 -9.96 -10.90
N LEU A 118 -7.95 -8.64 -10.70
CA LEU A 118 -8.19 -8.01 -9.40
C LEU A 118 -9.64 -8.17 -8.92
N SER A 119 -10.56 -8.51 -9.82
CA SER A 119 -11.96 -8.80 -9.51
C SER A 119 -12.20 -10.30 -9.22
N ASP A 120 -11.21 -11.14 -9.43
CA ASP A 120 -11.31 -12.60 -9.24
C ASP A 120 -10.88 -13.00 -7.83
N ASP A 121 -11.73 -13.75 -7.13
CA ASP A 121 -11.49 -14.17 -5.74
C ASP A 121 -10.21 -15.00 -5.60
N THR A 122 -9.95 -15.89 -6.54
CA THR A 122 -8.74 -16.72 -6.52
C THR A 122 -7.47 -15.87 -6.64
N TYR A 123 -7.48 -14.88 -7.52
CA TYR A 123 -6.35 -13.96 -7.67
C TYR A 123 -6.19 -13.07 -6.45
N GLN A 124 -7.28 -12.58 -5.86
CA GLN A 124 -7.24 -11.80 -4.62
C GLN A 124 -6.59 -12.59 -3.48
N ASN A 125 -6.89 -13.88 -3.36
CA ASN A 125 -6.26 -14.75 -2.36
C ASN A 125 -4.76 -14.92 -2.62
N LYS A 126 -4.35 -15.03 -3.88
CA LYS A 126 -2.92 -15.09 -4.25
C LYS A 126 -2.19 -13.78 -3.92
N VAL A 127 -2.83 -12.64 -4.16
CA VAL A 127 -2.30 -11.32 -3.80
C VAL A 127 -2.14 -11.21 -2.29
N ALA A 128 -3.15 -11.57 -1.53
CA ALA A 128 -3.11 -11.53 -0.06
C ALA A 128 -1.99 -12.42 0.49
N PHE A 129 -1.85 -13.64 -0.02
CA PHE A 129 -0.77 -14.55 0.37
C PHE A 129 0.61 -14.01 -0.01
N THR A 130 0.72 -13.36 -1.16
CA THR A 130 1.96 -12.74 -1.63
C THR A 130 2.41 -11.59 -0.71
N ILE A 131 1.47 -10.74 -0.30
CA ILE A 131 1.73 -9.65 0.66
C ILE A 131 2.16 -10.25 2.00
N PHE A 132 1.43 -11.23 2.50
CA PHE A 132 1.77 -11.94 3.74
C PHE A 132 3.19 -12.50 3.70
N SER A 133 3.55 -13.18 2.60
CA SER A 133 4.89 -13.77 2.43
C SER A 133 5.97 -12.70 2.47
N GLY A 134 5.74 -11.55 1.84
CA GLY A 134 6.68 -10.41 1.89
C GLY A 134 6.86 -9.85 3.30
N ILE A 135 5.77 -9.75 4.06
CA ILE A 135 5.82 -9.31 5.47
C ILE A 135 6.63 -10.31 6.30
N MET A 136 6.40 -11.61 6.10
CA MET A 136 7.16 -12.65 6.81
C MET A 136 8.65 -12.62 6.49
N ASP A 137 9.00 -12.38 5.22
CA ASP A 137 10.40 -12.18 4.84
C ASP A 137 11.03 -10.99 5.57
N TYR A 138 10.32 -9.88 5.65
CA TYR A 138 10.77 -8.69 6.38
C TYR A 138 11.01 -9.00 7.86
N LEU A 139 10.09 -9.72 8.50
CA LEU A 139 10.23 -10.06 9.92
C LEU A 139 11.41 -10.99 10.20
N GLN A 140 11.84 -11.77 9.21
CA GLN A 140 13.02 -12.66 9.34
C GLN A 140 14.35 -11.93 9.12
N VAL A 141 14.35 -10.83 8.37
CA VAL A 141 15.55 -10.03 8.08
C VAL A 141 15.95 -9.17 9.28
N GLY A 142 14.97 -8.76 10.10
CA GLY A 142 15.20 -7.98 11.32
C GLY A 142 15.40 -8.87 12.54
#